data_cc96cd2d762a64f61374b436fd59b604
#
_entry.id   cc96cd2d762a64f61374b436fd59b604
#
_cell.length_a   1.000
_cell.length_b   1.000
_cell.length_c   1.000
_cell.angle_alpha   90.00
_cell.angle_beta   90.00
_cell.angle_gamma   90.00
#
_symmetry.space_group_name_H-M   'P 1'
#
loop_
_entity.id
_entity.type
_entity.pdbx_description
1 polymer ?
#
loop_
_entity_poly.entity_id
_entity_poly.type
_entity_poly.pdbx_seq_one_letter_code
_entity_poly.pdbx_strand_id
1 'polypeptide(L)'
;MVLRLVGSEMCIRDSNITGWIVWGIASFVFLSTMEQTTSLWDCGEYITTANKLEVGHPPGAPFFMMLGRLFSAFASPENAAMMVNAMSALSSSFCVLFLFWSITMLGRKLALKSGEIDQNATIAILGSGAVGALAYTFTDSFWFSAVEGEVYAMSSFFTAIVFWAILKWDVEDDEYQSASEDIKAQSHPNRWILFIAYMIGLSIGCLLYTSDAADD
;
A
#
# COMPACT_ATOMS: atom_id res chain seq x y z
N MET A 1 -10.86 -32.87 3.00
CA MET A 1 -10.21 -32.07 1.97
C MET A 1 -11.14 -31.00 1.39
N VAL A 2 -12.36 -31.31 0.94
CA VAL A 2 -13.32 -30.32 0.36
C VAL A 2 -13.72 -29.20 1.32
N LEU A 3 -14.04 -29.49 2.58
CA LEU A 3 -14.41 -28.49 3.60
C LEU A 3 -13.28 -27.48 3.90
N ARG A 4 -12.02 -27.92 3.86
CA ARG A 4 -10.85 -27.04 4.08
C ARG A 4 -10.66 -26.04 2.93
N LEU A 5 -10.94 -26.46 1.70
CA LEU A 5 -10.93 -25.59 0.51
C LEU A 5 -12.05 -24.54 0.58
N VAL A 6 -13.27 -24.93 0.92
CA VAL A 6 -14.45 -24.03 0.97
C VAL A 6 -14.27 -22.95 2.05
N GLY A 7 -13.79 -23.31 3.25
CA GLY A 7 -13.53 -22.32 4.30
C GLY A 7 -12.40 -21.35 3.92
N SER A 8 -11.37 -21.83 3.25
CA SER A 8 -10.26 -21.03 2.76
C SER A 8 -10.68 -20.05 1.65
N GLU A 9 -11.51 -20.49 0.68
CA GLU A 9 -12.00 -19.65 -0.41
C GLU A 9 -12.98 -18.56 0.09
N MET A 10 -13.89 -18.90 1.01
CA MET A 10 -14.74 -17.92 1.68
C MET A 10 -13.92 -16.83 2.37
N CYS A 11 -12.93 -17.24 3.16
CA CYS A 11 -12.05 -16.29 3.87
C CYS A 11 -11.30 -15.36 2.91
N ILE A 12 -10.85 -15.82 1.73
CA ILE A 12 -10.19 -14.98 0.72
C ILE A 12 -11.16 -13.96 0.13
N ARG A 13 -12.36 -14.39 -0.27
CA ARG A 13 -13.37 -13.50 -0.85
C ARG A 13 -13.80 -12.44 0.15
N ASP A 14 -14.06 -12.83 1.39
CA ASP A 14 -14.52 -11.93 2.43
C ASP A 14 -13.40 -10.95 2.83
N SER A 15 -12.13 -11.39 2.84
CA SER A 15 -10.96 -10.52 3.02
C SER A 15 -10.86 -9.48 1.89
N ASN A 16 -11.11 -9.85 0.65
CA ASN A 16 -11.09 -8.88 -0.45
C ASN A 16 -12.19 -7.83 -0.30
N ILE A 17 -13.43 -8.25 -0.02
CA ILE A 17 -14.56 -7.32 0.16
C ILE A 17 -14.30 -6.39 1.34
N THR A 18 -13.93 -6.94 2.49
CA THR A 18 -13.64 -6.15 3.70
C THR A 18 -12.47 -5.20 3.48
N GLY A 19 -11.43 -5.63 2.75
CA GLY A 19 -10.29 -4.79 2.41
C GLY A 19 -10.70 -3.55 1.61
N TRP A 20 -11.57 -3.72 0.61
CA TRP A 20 -12.08 -2.58 -0.17
C TRP A 20 -12.99 -1.67 0.66
N ILE A 21 -13.74 -2.19 1.64
CA ILE A 21 -14.50 -1.37 2.59
C ILE A 21 -13.54 -0.54 3.46
N VAL A 22 -12.49 -1.15 4.02
CA VAL A 22 -11.46 -0.47 4.80
C VAL A 22 -10.76 0.61 3.97
N TRP A 23 -10.40 0.30 2.72
CA TRP A 23 -9.86 1.27 1.77
C TRP A 23 -10.81 2.44 1.53
N GLY A 24 -12.10 2.16 1.35
CA GLY A 24 -13.12 3.19 1.14
C GLY A 24 -13.25 4.13 2.35
N ILE A 25 -13.20 3.60 3.56
CA ILE A 25 -13.22 4.39 4.80
C ILE A 25 -11.95 5.28 4.87
N ALA A 26 -10.76 4.70 4.68
CA ALA A 26 -9.51 5.46 4.71
C ALA A 26 -9.47 6.55 3.62
N SER A 27 -9.90 6.21 2.39
CA SER A 27 -9.98 7.17 1.28
C SER A 27 -10.95 8.32 1.58
N PHE A 28 -12.13 8.01 2.11
CA PHE A 28 -13.10 9.04 2.50
C PHE A 28 -12.52 9.97 3.57
N VAL A 29 -11.90 9.40 4.60
CA VAL A 29 -11.31 10.18 5.70
C VAL A 29 -10.21 11.07 5.18
N PHE A 30 -9.21 10.54 4.47
CA PHE A 30 -8.06 11.32 4.01
C PHE A 30 -8.45 12.37 2.96
N LEU A 31 -9.30 12.03 1.98
CA LEU A 31 -9.77 12.98 0.97
C LEU A 31 -10.65 14.09 1.54
N SER A 32 -11.42 13.81 2.61
CA SER A 32 -12.26 14.82 3.26
C SER A 32 -11.48 15.74 4.21
N THR A 33 -10.30 15.32 4.66
CA THR A 33 -9.47 16.06 5.61
C THR A 33 -8.15 16.56 5.04
N MET A 34 -7.86 16.26 3.75
CA MET A 34 -6.63 16.71 3.09
C MET A 34 -6.56 18.23 3.00
N GLU A 35 -5.35 18.74 3.04
CA GLU A 35 -5.08 20.16 2.82
C GLU A 35 -5.55 20.62 1.43
N GLN A 36 -6.21 21.77 1.39
CA GLN A 36 -6.68 22.35 0.12
C GLN A 36 -5.58 23.15 -0.58
N THR A 37 -4.60 23.59 0.18
CA THR A 37 -3.48 24.43 -0.25
C THR A 37 -2.15 23.76 0.10
N THR A 38 -1.13 24.54 0.34
CA THR A 38 0.18 24.08 0.82
C THR A 38 0.20 24.09 2.34
N SER A 39 0.67 23.00 2.96
CA SER A 39 0.99 22.96 4.37
C SER A 39 2.41 23.53 4.62
N LEU A 40 2.87 23.41 5.87
CA LEU A 40 4.22 23.81 6.27
C LEU A 40 5.28 22.84 5.75
N TRP A 41 6.55 23.18 5.96
CA TRP A 41 7.73 22.40 5.55
C TRP A 41 7.87 22.30 4.03
N ASP A 42 8.30 21.15 3.53
CA ASP A 42 8.68 20.92 2.14
C ASP A 42 7.49 20.70 1.18
N CYS A 43 6.27 20.58 1.72
CA CYS A 43 5.05 20.34 0.95
C CYS A 43 4.87 21.36 -0.19
N GLY A 44 5.12 22.64 0.07
CA GLY A 44 5.04 23.70 -0.94
C GLY A 44 6.06 23.53 -2.06
N GLU A 45 7.26 23.05 -1.75
CA GLU A 45 8.28 22.74 -2.74
C GLU A 45 7.88 21.53 -3.58
N TYR A 46 7.46 20.42 -2.96
CA TYR A 46 7.01 19.23 -3.66
C TYR A 46 5.84 19.51 -4.59
N ILE A 47 4.85 20.28 -4.17
CA ILE A 47 3.72 20.67 -5.00
C ILE A 47 4.18 21.52 -6.19
N THR A 48 5.04 22.51 -5.96
CA THR A 48 5.50 23.43 -7.00
C THR A 48 6.37 22.72 -8.03
N THR A 49 7.35 21.96 -7.58
CA THR A 49 8.28 21.21 -8.44
C THR A 49 7.55 20.10 -9.21
N ALA A 50 6.60 19.40 -8.58
CA ALA A 50 5.76 18.42 -9.28
C ALA A 50 4.92 19.11 -10.39
N ASN A 51 4.24 20.20 -10.07
CA ASN A 51 3.39 20.88 -11.04
C ASN A 51 4.16 21.44 -12.24
N LYS A 52 5.41 21.88 -12.06
CA LYS A 52 6.27 22.41 -13.11
C LYS A 52 7.23 21.41 -13.73
N LEU A 53 7.33 20.17 -13.18
CA LEU A 53 8.37 19.19 -13.50
C LEU A 53 9.78 19.73 -13.30
N GLU A 54 9.99 20.41 -12.19
CA GLU A 54 11.30 20.92 -11.77
C GLU A 54 11.97 19.91 -10.81
N VAL A 55 13.26 20.11 -10.57
CA VAL A 55 14.03 19.32 -9.60
C VAL A 55 13.97 20.03 -8.25
N GLY A 56 13.48 19.33 -7.22
CA GLY A 56 13.50 19.81 -5.83
C GLY A 56 14.89 19.70 -5.20
N HIS A 57 14.97 20.02 -3.92
CA HIS A 57 16.23 19.88 -3.16
C HIS A 57 16.74 18.43 -3.14
N PRO A 58 18.06 18.20 -3.03
CA PRO A 58 18.61 16.86 -2.93
C PRO A 58 18.05 16.07 -1.73
N PRO A 59 17.83 14.74 -1.86
CA PRO A 59 18.19 13.90 -3.02
C PRO A 59 17.17 13.90 -4.16
N GLY A 60 16.04 14.61 -4.03
CA GLY A 60 14.95 14.63 -5.02
C GLY A 60 14.04 13.40 -4.96
N ALA A 61 12.88 13.50 -5.61
CA ALA A 61 11.86 12.45 -5.67
C ALA A 61 11.25 12.37 -7.08
N PRO A 62 12.00 11.93 -8.12
CA PRO A 62 11.58 12.04 -9.51
C PRO A 62 10.28 11.30 -9.81
N PHE A 63 10.04 10.15 -9.20
CA PHE A 63 8.80 9.40 -9.41
C PHE A 63 7.59 10.10 -8.78
N PHE A 64 7.76 10.68 -7.58
CA PHE A 64 6.74 11.51 -6.95
C PHE A 64 6.40 12.73 -7.82
N MET A 65 7.42 13.43 -8.35
CA MET A 65 7.23 14.60 -9.21
C MET A 65 6.44 14.26 -10.48
N MET A 66 6.75 13.14 -11.13
CA MET A 66 6.02 12.70 -12.33
C MET A 66 4.56 12.38 -12.03
N LEU A 67 4.28 11.67 -10.94
CA LEU A 67 2.90 11.36 -10.54
C LEU A 67 2.15 12.62 -10.08
N GLY A 68 2.79 13.48 -9.30
CA GLY A 68 2.20 14.75 -8.89
C GLY A 68 1.87 15.65 -10.08
N ARG A 69 2.73 15.67 -11.12
CA ARG A 69 2.44 16.34 -12.39
C ARG A 69 1.23 15.71 -13.10
N LEU A 70 1.16 14.39 -13.13
CA LEU A 70 0.02 13.70 -13.74
C LEU A 70 -1.29 14.10 -13.06
N PHE A 71 -1.34 14.11 -11.73
CA PHE A 71 -2.52 14.51 -10.98
C PHE A 71 -2.86 15.99 -11.19
N SER A 72 -1.88 16.89 -11.08
CA SER A 72 -2.07 18.33 -11.26
C SER A 72 -2.48 18.70 -12.69
N ALA A 73 -2.16 17.90 -13.70
CA ALA A 73 -2.54 18.13 -15.09
C ALA A 73 -4.07 18.04 -15.34
N PHE A 74 -4.82 17.38 -14.45
CA PHE A 74 -6.28 17.26 -14.54
C PHE A 74 -7.03 18.41 -13.87
N ALA A 75 -6.32 19.39 -13.31
CA ALA A 75 -6.93 20.53 -12.61
C ALA A 75 -6.41 21.87 -13.14
N SER A 76 -7.14 22.94 -12.79
CA SER A 76 -6.62 24.30 -13.01
C SER A 76 -5.38 24.57 -12.15
N PRO A 77 -4.50 25.51 -12.52
CA PRO A 77 -3.31 25.84 -11.72
C PRO A 77 -3.61 26.19 -10.26
N GLU A 78 -4.77 26.74 -9.99
CA GLU A 78 -5.23 27.11 -8.64
C GLU A 78 -5.48 25.88 -7.77
N ASN A 79 -5.86 24.74 -8.36
CA ASN A 79 -6.16 23.49 -7.68
C ASN A 79 -5.00 22.47 -7.74
N ALA A 80 -3.83 22.85 -8.23
CA ALA A 80 -2.69 21.95 -8.36
C ALA A 80 -2.25 21.38 -7.01
N ALA A 81 -2.24 22.20 -5.95
CA ALA A 81 -1.92 21.76 -4.59
C ALA A 81 -2.88 20.67 -4.11
N MET A 82 -4.18 20.94 -4.23
CA MET A 82 -5.23 19.97 -3.84
C MET A 82 -5.06 18.63 -4.55
N MET A 83 -4.68 18.62 -5.84
CA MET A 83 -4.51 17.38 -6.61
C MET A 83 -3.27 16.58 -6.19
N VAL A 84 -2.17 17.25 -5.84
CA VAL A 84 -0.99 16.58 -5.30
C VAL A 84 -1.27 16.02 -3.90
N ASN A 85 -1.99 16.76 -3.06
CA ASN A 85 -2.43 16.28 -1.75
C ASN A 85 -3.39 15.08 -1.89
N ALA A 86 -4.30 15.11 -2.87
CA ALA A 86 -5.17 13.97 -3.18
C ALA A 86 -4.38 12.72 -3.62
N MET A 87 -3.28 12.88 -4.36
CA MET A 87 -2.38 11.78 -4.70
C MET A 87 -1.79 11.13 -3.44
N SER A 88 -1.34 11.93 -2.46
CA SER A 88 -0.83 11.44 -1.17
C SER A 88 -1.93 10.74 -0.37
N ALA A 89 -3.13 11.30 -0.32
CA ALA A 89 -4.29 10.72 0.35
C ALA A 89 -4.67 9.34 -0.24
N LEU A 90 -4.68 9.22 -1.57
CA LEU A 90 -4.94 7.94 -2.23
C LEU A 90 -3.81 6.93 -2.02
N SER A 91 -2.55 7.37 -2.10
CA SER A 91 -1.39 6.49 -1.83
C SER A 91 -1.45 5.92 -0.42
N SER A 92 -1.77 6.75 0.57
CA SER A 92 -1.96 6.34 1.97
C SER A 92 -3.14 5.38 2.13
N SER A 93 -4.24 5.62 1.42
CA SER A 93 -5.41 4.72 1.45
C SER A 93 -5.07 3.33 0.90
N PHE A 94 -4.29 3.26 -0.18
CA PHE A 94 -3.79 1.99 -0.70
C PHE A 94 -2.78 1.33 0.25
N CYS A 95 -1.96 2.10 0.96
CA CYS A 95 -1.10 1.56 2.03
C CYS A 95 -1.95 0.84 3.09
N VAL A 96 -3.05 1.43 3.54
CA VAL A 96 -3.99 0.83 4.50
C VAL A 96 -4.62 -0.45 3.94
N LEU A 97 -4.99 -0.49 2.66
CA LEU A 97 -5.51 -1.68 2.00
C LEU A 97 -4.51 -2.84 2.03
N PHE A 98 -3.27 -2.60 1.62
CA PHE A 98 -2.22 -3.63 1.61
C PHE A 98 -1.83 -4.06 3.03
N LEU A 99 -1.87 -3.16 4.00
CA LEU A 99 -1.70 -3.50 5.41
C LEU A 99 -2.81 -4.45 5.89
N PHE A 100 -4.08 -4.13 5.59
CA PHE A 100 -5.20 -5.00 5.91
C PHE A 100 -5.03 -6.41 5.31
N TRP A 101 -4.71 -6.48 4.01
CA TRP A 101 -4.48 -7.77 3.36
C TRP A 101 -3.28 -8.53 3.92
N SER A 102 -2.22 -7.84 4.31
CA SER A 102 -1.05 -8.46 4.96
C SER A 102 -1.41 -9.08 6.31
N ILE A 103 -2.16 -8.35 7.14
CA ILE A 103 -2.61 -8.84 8.45
C ILE A 103 -3.51 -10.06 8.27
N THR A 104 -4.48 -10.01 7.36
CA THR A 104 -5.40 -11.12 7.12
C THR A 104 -4.70 -12.36 6.53
N MET A 105 -3.71 -12.17 5.64
CA MET A 105 -2.89 -13.26 5.12
C MET A 105 -2.07 -13.93 6.22
N LEU A 106 -1.41 -13.16 7.09
CA LEU A 106 -0.67 -13.70 8.24
C LEU A 106 -1.60 -14.42 9.23
N GLY A 107 -2.74 -13.82 9.56
CA GLY A 107 -3.76 -14.41 10.41
C GLY A 107 -4.27 -15.75 9.85
N ARG A 108 -4.53 -15.79 8.54
CA ARG A 108 -4.92 -17.04 7.86
C ARG A 108 -3.81 -18.10 7.91
N LYS A 109 -2.55 -17.72 7.66
CA LYS A 109 -1.40 -18.66 7.72
C LYS A 109 -1.24 -19.25 9.14
N LEU A 110 -1.47 -18.44 10.17
CA LEU A 110 -1.45 -18.91 11.57
C LEU A 110 -2.63 -19.84 11.88
N ALA A 111 -3.85 -19.49 11.46
CA ALA A 111 -5.04 -20.30 11.70
C ALA A 111 -4.93 -21.69 11.02
N LEU A 112 -4.41 -21.74 9.79
CA LEU A 112 -4.18 -23.01 9.08
C LEU A 112 -3.17 -23.92 9.77
N LYS A 113 -2.18 -23.37 10.48
CA LYS A 113 -1.26 -24.16 11.30
C LYS A 113 -1.94 -24.79 12.53
N SER A 114 -2.97 -24.12 13.05
CA SER A 114 -3.71 -24.59 14.24
C SER A 114 -4.84 -25.56 13.89
N GLY A 115 -5.23 -25.68 12.60
CA GLY A 115 -6.30 -26.58 12.15
C GLY A 115 -7.05 -26.07 10.94
N GLU A 116 -8.38 -26.23 10.96
CA GLU A 116 -9.27 -25.74 9.91
C GLU A 116 -9.75 -24.32 10.23
N ILE A 117 -9.95 -23.51 9.19
CA ILE A 117 -10.54 -22.17 9.33
C ILE A 117 -12.06 -22.33 9.38
N ASP A 118 -12.61 -22.18 10.56
CA ASP A 118 -14.05 -22.09 10.79
C ASP A 118 -14.55 -20.64 10.67
N GLN A 119 -15.85 -20.46 10.87
CA GLN A 119 -16.46 -19.12 10.79
C GLN A 119 -15.93 -18.18 11.88
N ASN A 120 -15.66 -18.68 13.09
CA ASN A 120 -15.13 -17.86 14.18
C ASN A 120 -13.70 -17.41 13.89
N ALA A 121 -12.84 -18.30 13.36
CA ALA A 121 -11.51 -17.95 12.92
C ALA A 121 -11.54 -16.91 11.78
N THR A 122 -12.47 -17.05 10.82
CA THR A 122 -12.67 -16.06 9.76
C THR A 122 -13.02 -14.69 10.32
N ILE A 123 -14.00 -14.59 11.23
CA ILE A 123 -14.38 -13.33 11.87
C ILE A 123 -13.20 -12.73 12.65
N ALA A 124 -12.44 -13.54 13.37
CA ALA A 124 -11.27 -13.08 14.12
C ALA A 124 -10.17 -12.54 13.18
N ILE A 125 -9.91 -13.21 12.05
CA ILE A 125 -8.93 -12.78 11.06
C ILE A 125 -9.35 -11.44 10.43
N LEU A 126 -10.60 -11.32 9.97
CA LEU A 126 -11.11 -10.09 9.36
C LEU A 126 -11.18 -8.95 10.37
N GLY A 127 -11.64 -9.24 11.58
CA GLY A 127 -11.72 -8.26 12.67
C GLY A 127 -10.34 -7.72 13.06
N SER A 128 -9.35 -8.60 13.23
CA SER A 128 -7.97 -8.17 13.54
C SER A 128 -7.35 -7.34 12.42
N GLY A 129 -7.60 -7.72 11.16
CA GLY A 129 -7.18 -6.94 10.00
C GLY A 129 -7.81 -5.55 9.97
N ALA A 130 -9.12 -5.47 10.17
CA ALA A 130 -9.85 -4.20 10.17
C ALA A 130 -9.40 -3.28 11.33
N VAL A 131 -9.31 -3.82 12.55
CA VAL A 131 -8.84 -3.05 13.70
C VAL A 131 -7.41 -2.58 13.51
N GLY A 132 -6.49 -3.44 13.06
CA GLY A 132 -5.10 -3.07 12.85
C GLY A 132 -4.93 -2.00 11.76
N ALA A 133 -5.58 -2.19 10.62
CA ALA A 133 -5.50 -1.24 9.50
C ALA A 133 -6.17 0.11 9.82
N LEU A 134 -7.34 0.10 10.45
CA LEU A 134 -8.01 1.34 10.85
C LEU A 134 -7.29 2.04 12.01
N ALA A 135 -6.75 1.31 12.98
CA ALA A 135 -5.91 1.93 14.02
C ALA A 135 -4.72 2.65 13.39
N TYR A 136 -4.04 2.06 12.40
CA TYR A 136 -2.96 2.71 11.65
C TYR A 136 -3.45 3.94 10.88
N THR A 137 -4.63 3.87 10.25
CA THR A 137 -5.26 5.00 9.55
C THR A 137 -5.37 6.24 10.43
N PHE A 138 -5.70 6.06 11.70
CA PHE A 138 -5.92 7.15 12.67
C PHE A 138 -4.70 7.46 13.55
N THR A 139 -3.51 6.93 13.24
CA THR A 139 -2.29 7.36 13.92
C THR A 139 -1.88 8.75 13.45
N ASP A 140 -1.48 9.61 14.38
CA ASP A 140 -1.15 11.01 14.13
C ASP A 140 -0.11 11.17 13.02
N SER A 141 1.04 10.49 13.13
CA SER A 141 2.13 10.59 12.15
C SER A 141 1.74 10.13 10.74
N PHE A 142 0.93 9.06 10.63
CA PHE A 142 0.50 8.57 9.32
C PHE A 142 -0.57 9.47 8.71
N TRP A 143 -1.49 9.95 9.54
CA TRP A 143 -2.52 10.90 9.12
C TRP A 143 -1.90 12.18 8.54
N PHE A 144 -0.94 12.76 9.26
CA PHE A 144 -0.23 13.95 8.82
C PHE A 144 0.37 13.78 7.42
N SER A 145 1.12 12.70 7.21
CA SER A 145 1.70 12.37 5.90
C SER A 145 0.65 12.05 4.82
N ALA A 146 -0.54 11.59 5.21
CA ALA A 146 -1.58 11.22 4.26
C ALA A 146 -2.34 12.42 3.68
N VAL A 147 -2.45 13.52 4.43
CA VAL A 147 -3.31 14.67 4.07
C VAL A 147 -2.57 15.79 3.35
N GLU A 148 -1.26 15.65 3.15
CA GLU A 148 -0.43 16.65 2.49
C GLU A 148 0.50 16.05 1.43
N GLY A 149 0.98 16.91 0.51
CA GLY A 149 1.75 16.51 -0.66
C GLY A 149 3.22 16.23 -0.34
N GLU A 150 3.48 15.13 0.38
CA GLU A 150 4.82 14.69 0.73
C GLU A 150 5.12 13.26 0.28
N VAL A 151 6.41 12.95 0.18
CA VAL A 151 6.91 11.66 -0.32
C VAL A 151 6.63 10.49 0.63
N TYR A 152 6.39 10.75 1.91
CA TYR A 152 6.20 9.71 2.94
C TYR A 152 4.95 8.86 2.72
N ALA A 153 3.87 9.45 2.24
CA ALA A 153 2.65 8.75 1.87
C ALA A 153 2.91 7.67 0.80
N MET A 154 3.62 8.06 -0.25
CA MET A 154 3.96 7.16 -1.35
C MET A 154 5.02 6.13 -0.95
N SER A 155 6.00 6.49 -0.15
CA SER A 155 7.00 5.58 0.41
C SER A 155 6.35 4.49 1.27
N SER A 156 5.39 4.86 2.11
CA SER A 156 4.60 3.93 2.92
C SER A 156 3.78 2.97 2.06
N PHE A 157 3.19 3.47 0.98
CA PHE A 157 2.48 2.64 0.00
C PHE A 157 3.41 1.60 -0.65
N PHE A 158 4.61 2.01 -1.11
CA PHE A 158 5.58 1.07 -1.68
C PHE A 158 6.03 0.02 -0.68
N THR A 159 6.26 0.40 0.56
CA THR A 159 6.60 -0.54 1.63
C THR A 159 5.49 -1.57 1.85
N ALA A 160 4.24 -1.12 1.92
CA ALA A 160 3.09 -2.00 2.16
C ALA A 160 2.83 -2.97 0.99
N ILE A 161 2.91 -2.50 -0.27
CA ILE A 161 2.68 -3.35 -1.44
C ILE A 161 3.81 -4.37 -1.63
N VAL A 162 5.06 -4.00 -1.38
CA VAL A 162 6.21 -4.91 -1.43
C VAL A 162 6.07 -5.99 -0.36
N PHE A 163 5.74 -5.62 0.87
CA PHE A 163 5.53 -6.59 1.94
C PHE A 163 4.37 -7.56 1.63
N TRP A 164 3.24 -7.03 1.15
CA TRP A 164 2.12 -7.87 0.71
C TRP A 164 2.51 -8.80 -0.45
N ALA A 165 3.29 -8.33 -1.41
CA ALA A 165 3.74 -9.14 -2.54
C ALA A 165 4.69 -10.25 -2.10
N ILE A 166 5.55 -10.02 -1.10
CA ILE A 166 6.38 -11.06 -0.48
C ILE A 166 5.51 -12.14 0.15
N LEU A 167 4.45 -11.77 0.88
CA LEU A 167 3.51 -12.74 1.46
C LEU A 167 2.76 -13.52 0.38
N LYS A 168 2.42 -12.88 -0.74
CA LYS A 168 1.81 -13.54 -1.90
C LYS A 168 2.75 -14.55 -2.54
N TRP A 169 4.00 -14.17 -2.72
CA TRP A 169 5.02 -15.07 -3.24
C TRP A 169 5.20 -16.30 -2.33
N ASP A 170 5.32 -16.08 -1.03
CA ASP A 170 5.48 -17.13 -0.03
C ASP A 170 4.33 -18.16 -0.04
N VAL A 171 3.07 -17.69 -0.17
CA VAL A 171 1.91 -18.58 -0.29
C VAL A 171 1.91 -19.36 -1.61
N GLU A 172 2.18 -18.69 -2.75
CA GLU A 172 2.20 -19.35 -4.07
C GLU A 172 3.38 -20.32 -4.20
N ASP A 173 4.53 -20.03 -3.56
CA ASP A 173 5.67 -20.96 -3.54
C ASP A 173 5.38 -22.19 -2.70
N ASP A 174 4.79 -22.06 -1.50
CA ASP A 174 4.34 -23.18 -0.67
C ASP A 174 3.37 -24.10 -1.44
N GLU A 175 2.41 -23.51 -2.19
CA GLU A 175 1.47 -24.24 -3.03
C GLU A 175 2.19 -24.92 -4.22
N TYR A 176 3.12 -24.25 -4.87
CA TYR A 176 3.92 -24.79 -5.97
C TYR A 176 4.77 -25.99 -5.52
N GLN A 177 5.44 -25.91 -4.37
CA GLN A 177 6.28 -27.00 -3.86
C GLN A 177 5.47 -28.26 -3.54
N SER A 178 4.22 -28.10 -3.12
CA SER A 178 3.31 -29.20 -2.76
C SER A 178 2.46 -29.72 -3.93
N ALA A 179 2.51 -29.10 -5.11
CA ALA A 179 1.69 -29.43 -6.26
C ALA A 179 2.24 -30.61 -7.07
N SER A 180 1.36 -31.31 -7.84
CA SER A 180 1.76 -32.27 -8.85
C SER A 180 2.48 -31.61 -10.05
N GLU A 181 3.27 -32.37 -10.80
CA GLU A 181 4.06 -31.85 -11.93
C GLU A 181 3.20 -31.15 -13.01
N ASP A 182 1.97 -31.63 -13.25
CA ASP A 182 1.04 -31.00 -14.20
C ASP A 182 0.59 -29.60 -13.75
N ILE A 183 0.45 -29.37 -12.44
CA ILE A 183 0.08 -28.07 -11.87
C ILE A 183 1.30 -27.16 -11.83
N LYS A 184 2.48 -27.69 -11.51
CA LYS A 184 3.75 -26.95 -11.55
C LYS A 184 4.04 -26.35 -12.90
N ALA A 185 3.72 -27.05 -13.99
CA ALA A 185 3.90 -26.56 -15.35
C ALA A 185 3.08 -25.30 -15.68
N GLN A 186 2.00 -25.02 -14.92
CA GLN A 186 1.10 -23.88 -15.13
C GLN A 186 1.31 -22.74 -14.10
N SER A 187 2.03 -22.99 -13.02
CA SER A 187 2.26 -22.02 -11.94
C SER A 187 3.64 -21.39 -12.08
N HIS A 188 3.72 -20.07 -11.91
CA HIS A 188 4.96 -19.31 -12.01
C HIS A 188 5.15 -18.36 -10.81
N PRO A 189 5.46 -18.87 -9.60
CA PRO A 189 5.60 -18.04 -8.40
C PRO A 189 6.69 -16.95 -8.56
N ASN A 190 7.72 -17.21 -9.37
CA ASN A 190 8.81 -16.25 -9.62
C ASN A 190 8.36 -14.93 -10.25
N ARG A 191 7.15 -14.85 -10.82
CA ARG A 191 6.57 -13.57 -11.29
C ARG A 191 6.44 -12.54 -10.17
N TRP A 192 6.21 -12.98 -8.93
CA TRP A 192 6.15 -12.11 -7.78
C TRP A 192 7.50 -11.52 -7.42
N ILE A 193 8.59 -12.27 -7.58
CA ILE A 193 9.95 -11.76 -7.37
C ILE A 193 10.26 -10.62 -8.35
N LEU A 194 9.87 -10.77 -9.63
CA LEU A 194 10.01 -9.71 -10.63
C LEU A 194 9.18 -8.47 -10.26
N PHE A 195 7.94 -8.68 -9.80
CA PHE A 195 7.09 -7.59 -9.36
C PHE A 195 7.67 -6.87 -8.13
N ILE A 196 8.17 -7.61 -7.14
CA ILE A 196 8.84 -7.07 -5.94
C ILE A 196 10.06 -6.22 -6.36
N ALA A 197 10.93 -6.76 -7.20
CA ALA A 197 12.11 -6.04 -7.68
C ALA A 197 11.73 -4.76 -8.43
N TYR A 198 10.69 -4.81 -9.27
CA TYR A 198 10.17 -3.63 -9.98
C TYR A 198 9.63 -2.57 -9.02
N MET A 199 8.83 -2.96 -8.02
CA MET A 199 8.27 -2.04 -7.03
C MET A 199 9.36 -1.42 -6.13
N ILE A 200 10.40 -2.19 -5.76
CA ILE A 200 11.57 -1.65 -5.05
C ILE A 200 12.29 -0.63 -5.93
N GLY A 201 12.50 -0.92 -7.21
CA GLY A 201 13.12 0.02 -8.15
C GLY A 201 12.33 1.34 -8.28
N LEU A 202 10.99 1.28 -8.34
CA LEU A 202 10.16 2.48 -8.34
C LEU A 202 10.22 3.24 -7.01
N SER A 203 10.28 2.54 -5.88
CA SER A 203 10.36 3.16 -4.56
C SER A 203 11.63 3.99 -4.36
N ILE A 204 12.74 3.57 -4.96
CA ILE A 204 13.99 4.35 -4.97
C ILE A 204 13.77 5.71 -5.66
N GLY A 205 13.00 5.75 -6.75
CA GLY A 205 12.64 6.99 -7.42
C GLY A 205 11.64 7.88 -6.65
N CYS A 206 11.01 7.34 -5.61
CA CYS A 206 10.11 8.10 -4.73
C CYS A 206 10.86 8.74 -3.55
N LEU A 207 11.77 8.01 -2.92
CA LEU A 207 12.51 8.45 -1.76
C LEU A 207 13.97 7.97 -1.90
N LEU A 208 14.80 8.78 -2.58
CA LEU A 208 16.24 8.58 -2.65
C LEU A 208 16.89 9.03 -1.32
N TYR A 209 16.47 8.44 -0.21
CA TYR A 209 17.18 8.61 1.05
C TYR A 209 18.40 7.69 1.03
N THR A 210 19.42 8.07 0.30
CA THR A 210 20.73 7.45 0.40
C THR A 210 21.57 8.27 1.35
N SER A 211 21.98 7.65 2.44
CA SER A 211 23.23 7.79 3.24
C SER A 211 23.97 9.13 3.30
N ASP A 212 23.46 10.23 2.79
CA ASP A 212 24.09 11.54 2.88
C ASP A 212 23.82 12.26 4.23
N ALA A 213 22.97 11.66 5.06
CA ALA A 213 22.71 12.13 6.42
C ALA A 213 23.81 11.73 7.42
N ALA A 214 24.92 11.15 6.95
CA ALA A 214 26.04 10.75 7.79
C ALA A 214 27.24 11.73 7.72
N ASP A 215 27.16 12.78 6.88
CA ASP A 215 28.26 13.72 6.64
C ASP A 215 28.00 15.14 7.17
N ASP A 216 26.90 15.37 7.98
CA ASP A 216 26.68 16.61 8.71
C ASP A 216 26.89 16.44 10.21
#